data_98f88474c41b61d75cf6e999f5df39c4
#
_entry.id   98f88474c41b61d75cf6e999f5df39c4
#
_cell.length_a   1.000
_cell.length_b   1.000
_cell.length_c   1.000
_cell.angle_alpha   90.00
_cell.angle_beta   90.00
_cell.angle_gamma   90.00
#
_symmetry.space_group_name_H-M   'P 1'
#
loop_
_entity.id
_entity.type
_entity.pdbx_description
1 polymer ?
#
loop_
_entity_poly.entity_id
_entity_poly.type
_entity_poly.pdbx_seq_one_letter_code
_entity_poly.pdbx_strand_id
1 'polypeptide(L)'
;MKKNYLLLNFIVLLFSMTFGGYALQPTAADVYTPTVTDNEVSVFLETPFTNNIKVYAWIDKNTLFTEGYPGDKMTLMGTNADGTANIYKWTYNGDKKGVPTGVIFTENGNKFVERDQDFVNHGYYV
;
A
#
# COMPACT_ATOMS: atom_id res chain seq x y z
N MET A 1 3.71 -5.89 11.17
CA MET A 1 3.98 -5.38 9.84
C MET A 1 5.38 -4.95 9.68
N LYS A 2 5.99 -5.21 8.58
CA LYS A 2 7.33 -4.82 8.35
C LYS A 2 7.40 -3.82 7.30
N LYS A 3 8.41 -3.05 7.26
CA LYS A 3 8.63 -2.10 6.22
C LYS A 3 9.76 -2.60 5.39
N ASN A 4 9.58 -2.62 4.12
CA ASN A 4 10.60 -3.12 3.27
C ASN A 4 10.63 -2.30 2.03
N TYR A 5 11.74 -1.68 1.71
CA TYR A 5 11.81 -0.84 0.60
C TYR A 5 12.62 -1.42 -0.44
N LEU A 6 12.40 -1.45 -1.50
CA LEU A 6 13.26 -1.65 -2.49
C LEU A 6 13.65 -2.85 -3.02
N LEU A 7 13.75 -3.79 -2.60
CA LEU A 7 14.32 -4.84 -3.11
C LEU A 7 13.75 -5.61 -4.11
N LEU A 8 12.70 -5.34 -4.64
CA LEU A 8 12.01 -6.18 -5.44
C LEU A 8 12.26 -6.20 -6.87
N ASN A 9 12.93 -5.26 -7.36
CA ASN A 9 12.98 -5.02 -8.75
C ASN A 9 13.45 -6.14 -9.61
N PHE A 10 14.48 -6.77 -9.27
CA PHE A 10 15.00 -7.76 -10.09
C PHE A 10 14.15 -8.94 -10.12
N ILE A 11 13.68 -9.34 -9.03
CA ILE A 11 12.93 -10.52 -8.92
C ILE A 11 11.68 -10.44 -9.69
N VAL A 12 11.16 -9.28 -9.71
CA VAL A 12 9.95 -9.02 -10.41
C VAL A 12 10.07 -9.39 -11.86
N LEU A 13 11.13 -8.99 -12.47
CA LEU A 13 11.28 -9.26 -13.83
C LEU A 13 11.32 -10.70 -14.15
N LEU A 14 12.03 -11.41 -13.42
CA LEU A 14 12.16 -12.78 -13.67
C LEU A 14 10.89 -13.50 -13.55
N PHE A 15 10.14 -13.16 -12.56
CA PHE A 15 8.97 -13.86 -12.30
C PHE A 15 7.95 -13.64 -13.35
N SER A 16 7.82 -12.49 -13.79
CA SER A 16 6.88 -12.17 -14.79
C SER A 16 7.07 -12.99 -16.01
N MET A 17 8.30 -13.22 -16.35
CA MET A 17 8.53 -13.95 -17.51
C MET A 17 8.19 -15.39 -17.37
N THR A 18 8.30 -15.89 -16.21
CA THR A 18 8.11 -17.29 -16.01
C THR A 18 6.65 -17.67 -16.09
N PHE A 19 5.80 -16.83 -15.64
CA PHE A 19 4.45 -17.19 -15.57
C PHE A 19 3.57 -16.49 -16.50
N GLY A 20 4.10 -15.95 -17.45
CA GLY A 20 3.32 -15.21 -18.37
C GLY A 20 2.19 -15.98 -18.90
N GLY A 21 2.24 -17.25 -18.86
CA GLY A 21 1.21 -17.98 -19.43
C GLY A 21 0.04 -18.24 -18.56
N TYR A 22 0.10 -18.02 -17.40
CA TYR A 22 -0.92 -18.37 -16.61
C TYR A 22 -1.83 -17.41 -16.42
N ALA A 23 -2.43 -17.13 -17.22
CA ALA A 23 -3.25 -16.15 -17.19
C ALA A 23 -4.31 -16.23 -16.26
N LEU A 24 -4.36 -16.93 -15.53
CA LEU A 24 -5.44 -17.00 -14.77
C LEU A 24 -5.54 -16.10 -13.73
N GLN A 25 -4.66 -15.38 -13.53
CA GLN A 25 -4.65 -14.50 -12.56
C GLN A 25 -5.60 -13.56 -12.72
N PRO A 26 -6.44 -13.40 -11.97
CA PRO A 26 -7.52 -12.61 -12.15
C PRO A 26 -7.12 -11.26 -12.18
N THR A 27 -6.99 -10.69 -11.44
CA THR A 27 -6.89 -9.40 -11.36
C THR A 27 -5.74 -8.94 -11.76
N ALA A 28 -5.28 -9.23 -12.49
CA ALA A 28 -4.42 -8.61 -12.86
C ALA A 28 -3.43 -8.42 -12.57
N ALA A 29 -3.24 -8.80 -12.38
CA ALA A 29 -2.40 -8.42 -11.86
C ALA A 29 -1.07 -8.53 -12.33
N ASP A 30 -0.63 -7.64 -12.95
CA ASP A 30 0.73 -7.52 -13.31
C ASP A 30 1.54 -7.24 -12.08
N VAL A 31 2.76 -7.71 -12.06
CA VAL A 31 3.67 -7.43 -10.97
C VAL A 31 3.96 -5.94 -10.97
N TYR A 32 3.94 -5.34 -9.80
CA TYR A 32 4.11 -3.91 -9.67
C TYR A 32 5.39 -3.58 -8.91
N THR A 33 6.14 -2.65 -9.42
CA THR A 33 7.32 -2.16 -8.72
C THR A 33 6.99 -0.80 -8.14
N PRO A 34 7.04 -0.63 -6.85
CA PRO A 34 6.69 0.64 -6.23
C PRO A 34 7.51 1.81 -6.74
N THR A 35 6.84 2.89 -7.03
CA THR A 35 7.50 4.11 -7.46
C THR A 35 6.93 5.30 -6.70
N VAL A 36 7.74 6.27 -6.43
CA VAL A 36 7.33 7.48 -5.73
C VAL A 36 7.98 8.67 -6.39
N THR A 37 7.39 9.82 -6.18
CA THR A 37 8.03 11.07 -6.58
C THR A 37 8.45 11.82 -5.34
N ASP A 38 9.43 12.70 -5.49
CA ASP A 38 9.93 13.46 -4.39
C ASP A 38 8.83 14.30 -3.83
N ASN A 39 8.56 14.72 -2.95
CA ASN A 39 7.53 15.55 -2.36
C ASN A 39 6.17 14.89 -2.24
N GLU A 40 6.06 13.66 -2.68
CA GLU A 40 4.82 12.96 -2.55
C GLU A 40 4.68 12.37 -1.15
N VAL A 41 3.52 12.43 -0.56
CA VAL A 41 3.25 11.76 0.70
C VAL A 41 2.46 10.52 0.33
N SER A 42 3.02 9.37 0.53
CA SER A 42 2.39 8.13 0.10
C SER A 42 2.85 6.93 0.91
N VAL A 43 2.10 5.87 0.86
CA VAL A 43 2.49 4.60 1.46
C VAL A 43 1.98 3.46 0.61
N PHE A 44 2.62 2.33 0.75
CA PHE A 44 2.23 1.10 0.06
C PHE A 44 1.87 0.03 1.08
N LEU A 45 0.94 -0.82 0.72
CA LEU A 45 0.56 -1.97 1.55
C LEU A 45 0.54 -3.22 0.70
N GLU A 46 1.26 -4.23 1.13
CA GLU A 46 1.23 -5.52 0.47
C GLU A 46 0.36 -6.45 1.29
N THR A 47 -0.69 -6.97 0.71
CA THR A 47 -1.61 -7.84 1.43
C THR A 47 -2.33 -8.75 0.43
N PRO A 48 -2.66 -9.97 0.79
CA PRO A 48 -3.44 -10.82 -0.10
C PRO A 48 -4.91 -10.46 -0.13
N PHE A 49 -5.34 -9.54 0.73
CA PHE A 49 -6.75 -9.22 0.82
C PHE A 49 -7.18 -8.29 -0.29
N THR A 50 -8.43 -8.37 -0.68
CA THR A 50 -8.92 -7.56 -1.77
C THR A 50 -10.17 -6.78 -1.43
N ASN A 51 -10.68 -6.91 -0.22
CA ASN A 51 -11.98 -6.40 0.06
C ASN A 51 -11.93 -5.04 0.74
N ASN A 52 -12.11 -4.03 -0.03
CA ASN A 52 -12.23 -2.67 0.48
C ASN A 52 -11.06 -2.26 1.38
N ILE A 53 -9.89 -2.20 0.80
CA ILE A 53 -8.66 -1.88 1.52
C ILE A 53 -8.57 -0.36 1.67
N LYS A 54 -8.45 0.08 2.91
CA LYS A 54 -8.40 1.51 3.21
C LYS A 54 -7.26 1.86 4.14
N VAL A 55 -6.91 3.12 4.13
CA VAL A 55 -5.86 3.65 4.99
C VAL A 55 -6.38 4.87 5.72
N TYR A 56 -6.06 4.97 7.00
CA TYR A 56 -6.42 6.09 7.84
C TYR A 56 -5.13 6.66 8.37
N ALA A 57 -4.85 7.91 8.10
CA ALA A 57 -3.57 8.51 8.46
C ALA A 57 -3.77 9.87 9.11
N TRP A 58 -2.97 10.16 10.12
CA TRP A 58 -3.14 11.38 10.91
C TRP A 58 -1.80 11.92 11.41
N ILE A 59 -1.82 13.20 11.77
CA ILE A 59 -0.72 13.80 12.44
C ILE A 59 -1.31 14.28 13.75
N ASP A 60 -0.76 13.93 14.85
CA ASP A 60 -1.29 14.19 16.17
C ASP A 60 -2.68 13.59 16.26
N LYS A 61 -3.54 14.02 17.00
CA LYS A 61 -4.81 13.40 17.13
C LYS A 61 -5.88 14.05 16.36
N ASN A 62 -5.69 15.25 15.99
CA ASN A 62 -6.77 16.04 15.46
C ASN A 62 -6.64 16.41 14.02
N THR A 63 -5.60 16.03 13.37
CA THR A 63 -5.39 16.41 11.99
C THR A 63 -5.30 15.19 11.10
N LEU A 64 -6.31 15.01 10.27
CA LEU A 64 -6.36 13.84 9.42
C LEU A 64 -5.84 14.17 8.03
N PHE A 65 -5.15 13.23 7.45
CA PHE A 65 -4.73 13.32 6.06
C PHE A 65 -5.68 12.51 5.17
N THR A 66 -6.57 11.75 5.77
CA THR A 66 -7.55 10.94 5.04
C THR A 66 -8.94 11.35 5.46
N GLU A 67 -9.94 10.76 4.89
CA GLU A 67 -11.30 10.89 5.39
C GLU A 67 -11.34 10.30 6.79
N GLY A 68 -12.45 10.49 7.46
CA GLY A 68 -12.65 9.89 8.78
C GLY A 68 -12.53 8.38 8.71
N TYR A 69 -12.27 7.78 9.85
CA TYR A 69 -12.05 6.35 9.93
C TYR A 69 -13.18 5.59 9.26
N PRO A 70 -12.91 4.59 8.45
CA PRO A 70 -11.63 3.91 8.23
C PRO A 70 -10.74 4.55 7.16
N GLY A 71 -11.04 5.70 6.69
CA GLY A 71 -10.13 6.46 5.86
C GLY A 71 -10.39 6.39 4.37
N ASP A 72 -9.34 6.54 3.62
CA ASP A 72 -9.41 6.59 2.17
C ASP A 72 -9.20 5.21 1.55
N LYS A 73 -9.83 4.98 0.43
CA LYS A 73 -9.62 3.74 -0.29
C LYS A 73 -8.25 3.76 -0.91
N MET A 74 -7.54 2.68 -0.81
CA MET A 74 -6.24 2.55 -1.45
C MET A 74 -6.41 2.05 -2.89
N THR A 75 -5.47 2.37 -3.72
CA THR A 75 -5.51 1.99 -5.14
C THR A 75 -4.72 0.71 -5.35
N LEU A 76 -5.33 -0.26 -5.99
CA LEU A 76 -4.62 -1.49 -6.32
C LEU A 76 -3.67 -1.21 -7.46
N MET A 77 -2.41 -1.48 -7.26
CA MET A 77 -1.37 -1.20 -8.25
C MET A 77 -0.95 -2.47 -9.01
N GLY A 78 -1.01 -3.60 -8.40
CA GLY A 78 -0.59 -4.86 -9.01
C GLY A 78 -0.26 -5.87 -7.94
N THR A 79 0.62 -6.81 -8.22
CA THR A 79 0.99 -7.84 -7.26
C THR A 79 2.45 -7.78 -6.91
N ASN A 80 2.81 -8.49 -5.88
CA ASN A 80 4.22 -8.68 -5.53
C ASN A 80 4.85 -9.66 -6.52
N ALA A 81 6.14 -9.87 -6.38
CA ALA A 81 6.90 -10.65 -7.36
C ALA A 81 6.41 -12.07 -7.54
N ASP A 82 5.98 -12.71 -6.52
CA ASP A 82 5.57 -14.10 -6.66
C ASP A 82 4.05 -14.25 -6.80
N GLY A 83 3.34 -13.17 -6.91
CA GLY A 83 1.90 -13.25 -7.15
C GLY A 83 1.08 -13.68 -5.95
N THR A 84 1.63 -13.64 -4.77
CA THR A 84 0.93 -14.13 -3.59
C THR A 84 0.18 -13.03 -2.86
N ALA A 85 0.42 -11.79 -3.19
CA ALA A 85 -0.24 -10.68 -2.52
C ALA A 85 -0.37 -9.50 -3.47
N ASN A 86 -1.32 -8.65 -3.17
CA ASN A 86 -1.55 -7.43 -3.94
C ASN A 86 -0.79 -6.28 -3.31
N ILE A 87 -0.46 -5.30 -4.11
CA ILE A 87 0.19 -4.09 -3.64
C ILE A 87 -0.74 -2.93 -3.88
N TYR A 88 -1.05 -2.21 -2.81
CA TYR A 88 -1.91 -1.04 -2.87
C TYR A 88 -1.10 0.21 -2.56
N LYS A 89 -1.51 1.33 -3.10
CA LYS A 89 -0.85 2.61 -2.86
C LYS A 89 -1.86 3.64 -2.45
N TRP A 90 -1.48 4.52 -1.53
CA TRP A 90 -2.24 5.72 -1.20
C TRP A 90 -1.32 6.91 -1.35
N THR A 91 -1.82 7.95 -1.96
CA THR A 91 -1.09 9.20 -2.11
C THR A 91 -1.97 10.32 -1.60
N TYR A 92 -1.39 11.19 -0.79
CA TYR A 92 -2.11 12.32 -0.26
C TYR A 92 -2.23 13.40 -1.32
N ASN A 93 -3.44 13.91 -1.49
CA ASN A 93 -3.67 14.93 -2.50
C ASN A 93 -4.22 16.22 -1.90
N GLY A 94 -4.10 16.43 -0.64
CA GLY A 94 -4.65 17.62 0.00
C GLY A 94 -3.63 18.71 0.19
N ASP A 95 -4.00 19.69 0.99
CA ASP A 95 -3.18 20.85 1.19
C ASP A 95 -2.38 20.87 2.45
N LYS A 96 -2.52 19.91 3.33
CA LYS A 96 -1.81 19.95 4.59
C LYS A 96 -0.35 19.76 4.38
N LYS A 97 0.43 20.45 5.17
CA LYS A 97 1.85 20.32 5.06
C LYS A 97 2.34 19.29 6.03
N GLY A 98 3.46 18.73 5.76
CA GLY A 98 4.08 17.76 6.63
C GLY A 98 3.70 16.35 6.25
N VAL A 99 3.98 15.43 7.15
CA VAL A 99 3.80 14.01 6.91
C VAL A 99 3.04 13.45 8.08
N PRO A 100 2.11 12.53 7.89
CA PRO A 100 1.42 11.92 9.01
C PRO A 100 2.39 11.26 9.99
N THR A 101 1.95 11.09 11.22
CA THR A 101 2.76 10.39 12.21
C THR A 101 2.22 9.00 12.47
N GLY A 102 0.98 8.75 12.17
CA GLY A 102 0.38 7.44 12.41
C GLY A 102 -0.47 6.99 11.26
N VAL A 103 -0.64 5.67 11.16
CA VAL A 103 -1.42 5.07 10.09
C VAL A 103 -2.08 3.78 10.56
N ILE A 104 -3.27 3.50 10.04
CA ILE A 104 -3.96 2.25 10.28
C ILE A 104 -4.45 1.77 8.92
N PHE A 105 -4.28 0.49 8.65
CA PHE A 105 -4.82 -0.11 7.45
C PHE A 105 -6.00 -1.00 7.83
N THR A 106 -7.02 -1.07 6.98
CA THR A 106 -8.18 -1.91 7.26
C THR A 106 -8.59 -2.68 6.01
N GLU A 107 -9.27 -3.77 6.26
CA GLU A 107 -9.94 -4.50 5.21
C GLU A 107 -11.41 -4.53 5.59
N ASN A 108 -12.25 -4.00 4.74
CA ASN A 108 -13.67 -3.93 4.97
C ASN A 108 -14.02 -3.36 6.33
N GLY A 109 -13.24 -2.37 6.75
CA GLY A 109 -13.45 -1.69 8.05
C GLY A 109 -12.81 -2.37 9.24
N ASN A 110 -12.24 -3.54 9.08
CA ASN A 110 -11.60 -4.22 10.19
C ASN A 110 -10.11 -3.98 10.16
N LYS A 111 -9.53 -3.66 11.28
CA LYS A 111 -8.10 -3.42 11.33
C LYS A 111 -7.35 -4.70 11.09
N PHE A 112 -6.20 -4.58 10.49
CA PHE A 112 -5.32 -5.71 10.38
C PHE A 112 -4.78 -6.01 11.77
N VAL A 113 -3.93 -6.95 11.85
CA VAL A 113 -3.46 -7.42 13.12
C VAL A 113 -3.00 -6.35 14.03
N GLU A 114 -2.18 -5.50 13.54
CA GLU A 114 -1.67 -4.45 14.36
C GLU A 114 -2.56 -3.28 14.27
N ARG A 115 -2.61 -2.49 15.30
CA ARG A 115 -3.46 -1.37 15.26
C ARG A 115 -2.78 -0.22 14.64
N ASP A 116 -2.25 0.62 15.45
CA ASP A 116 -1.63 1.84 15.00
C ASP A 116 -0.20 1.57 14.62
N GLN A 117 0.23 2.05 13.50
CA GLN A 117 1.59 1.91 13.04
C GLN A 117 2.18 3.29 12.89
N ASP A 118 3.47 3.40 12.95
CA ASP A 118 4.14 4.66 12.65
C ASP A 118 4.04 4.88 11.15
N PHE A 119 3.74 6.10 10.75
CA PHE A 119 3.71 6.41 9.33
C PHE A 119 5.13 6.73 8.87
N VAL A 120 5.57 6.07 7.83
CA VAL A 120 6.85 6.36 7.22
C VAL A 120 6.54 6.75 5.80
N ASN A 121 6.93 7.94 5.40
CA ASN A 121 6.62 8.39 4.05
C ASN A 121 7.33 7.49 3.04
N HIS A 122 6.60 7.08 2.03
CA HIS A 122 7.05 6.15 1.01
C HIS A 122 7.27 4.75 1.60
N GLY A 123 6.73 4.48 2.75
CA GLY A 123 6.90 3.19 3.42
C GLY A 123 6.16 2.07 2.72
N TYR A 124 6.70 0.88 2.84
CA TYR A 124 6.11 -0.30 2.24
C TYR A 124 5.79 -1.24 3.40
N TYR A 125 4.51 -1.45 3.65
CA TYR A 125 4.06 -2.23 4.79
C TYR A 125 3.60 -3.61 4.33
N VAL A 126 3.99 -4.61 5.06
CA VAL A 126 3.67 -5.97 4.69
C VAL A 126 2.98 -6.67 5.82
#